data_38428a6e086aedf658f7f3f0ca1881bf
#
_entry.id   38428a6e086aedf658f7f3f0ca1881bf
#
_cell.length_a   1.000
_cell.length_b   1.000
_cell.length_c   1.000
_cell.angle_alpha   90.00
_cell.angle_beta   90.00
_cell.angle_gamma   90.00
#
_symmetry.space_group_name_H-M   'P 1'
#
loop_
_entity.id
_entity.type
_entity.pdbx_description
1 polymer ?
#
loop_
_entity_poly.entity_id
_entity_poly.type
_entity_poly.pdbx_seq_one_letter_code
_entity_poly.pdbx_strand_id
1 'polypeptide(L)'
;MFFCLAHQKTGLNHLSFEVSDIDDVCMGHDYLKQFGKYEHMWGIGRHVLGSQVYDYWADPWGRVHEHWADSDRLNLANGSNLVSAEEALISQWGEAPPQKFIDHASP
;
A
#
# COMPACT_ATOMS: atom_id res chain seq x y z
N MET A 1 6.19 4.40 -10.25
CA MET A 1 4.79 4.20 -10.73
C MET A 1 3.87 5.08 -9.90
N PHE A 2 2.95 5.77 -10.55
CA PHE A 2 1.96 6.59 -9.88
C PHE A 2 0.56 6.05 -10.14
N PHE A 3 -0.22 5.96 -9.07
CA PHE A 3 -1.64 5.68 -9.18
C PHE A 3 -2.41 6.96 -8.87
N CYS A 4 -3.33 7.30 -9.77
CA CYS A 4 -4.29 8.37 -9.53
C CYS A 4 -5.65 7.75 -9.28
N LEU A 5 -6.18 7.95 -8.08
CA LEU A 5 -7.53 7.54 -7.73
C LEU A 5 -8.49 8.72 -7.89
N ALA A 6 -9.60 8.48 -8.58
CA ALA A 6 -10.70 9.40 -8.54
C ALA A 6 -11.36 9.29 -7.16
N HIS A 7 -10.99 10.20 -6.27
CA HIS A 7 -11.45 10.24 -4.88
C HIS A 7 -12.18 11.54 -4.61
N GLN A 8 -13.13 11.52 -3.68
CA GLN A 8 -13.89 12.72 -3.32
C GLN A 8 -13.05 13.77 -2.59
N LYS A 9 -11.92 13.37 -2.01
CA LYS A 9 -11.00 14.28 -1.32
C LYS A 9 -9.71 14.39 -2.12
N THR A 10 -9.23 15.61 -2.30
CA THR A 10 -7.92 15.87 -2.88
C THR A 10 -6.86 15.67 -1.79
N GLY A 11 -5.82 14.92 -2.08
CA GLY A 11 -4.72 14.72 -1.15
C GLY A 11 -3.90 13.50 -1.50
N LEU A 12 -2.84 13.28 -0.71
CA LEU A 12 -1.97 12.13 -0.84
C LEU A 12 -2.52 10.98 0.00
N ASN A 13 -2.77 9.83 -0.64
CA ASN A 13 -3.14 8.64 0.11
C ASN A 13 -1.93 8.04 0.83
N HIS A 14 -0.85 7.75 0.10
CA HIS A 14 0.36 7.19 0.69
C HIS A 14 1.58 7.36 -0.20
N LEU A 15 2.75 7.13 0.40
CA LEU A 15 4.04 6.95 -0.30
C LEU A 15 4.45 5.50 -0.19
N SER A 16 5.11 4.99 -1.23
CA SER A 16 5.50 3.58 -1.31
C SER A 16 7.01 3.44 -1.43
N PHE A 17 7.56 2.51 -0.67
CA PHE A 17 8.99 2.22 -0.63
C PHE A 17 9.21 0.72 -0.83
N GLU A 18 10.01 0.39 -1.84
CA GLU A 18 10.43 -0.99 -2.07
C GLU A 18 11.44 -1.43 -1.03
N VAL A 19 11.23 -2.61 -0.46
CA VAL A 19 12.21 -3.29 0.39
C VAL A 19 12.76 -4.52 -0.35
N SER A 20 13.75 -5.20 0.24
CA SER A 20 14.53 -6.22 -0.49
C SER A 20 13.70 -7.41 -0.96
N ASP A 21 12.81 -7.90 -0.10
CA ASP A 21 12.01 -9.10 -0.36
C ASP A 21 10.82 -9.19 0.60
N ILE A 22 10.05 -10.27 0.48
CA ILE A 22 8.90 -10.52 1.36
C ILE A 22 9.32 -10.67 2.82
N ASP A 23 10.45 -11.29 3.09
CA ASP A 23 10.96 -11.42 4.46
C ASP A 23 11.21 -10.05 5.08
N ASP A 24 11.71 -9.12 4.30
CA ASP A 24 11.94 -7.74 4.75
C ASP A 24 10.64 -7.02 5.09
N VAL A 25 9.59 -7.22 4.31
CA VAL A 25 8.25 -6.69 4.63
C VAL A 25 7.77 -7.25 5.98
N CYS A 26 7.91 -8.56 6.19
CA CYS A 26 7.48 -9.22 7.41
C CYS A 26 8.29 -8.79 8.63
N MET A 27 9.61 -8.69 8.50
CA MET A 27 10.48 -8.24 9.59
C MET A 27 10.19 -6.78 9.96
N GLY A 28 9.96 -5.93 8.98
CA GLY A 28 9.59 -4.55 9.21
C GLY A 28 8.25 -4.41 9.93
N HIS A 29 7.28 -5.23 9.53
CA HIS A 29 5.98 -5.31 10.19
C HIS A 29 6.13 -5.68 11.69
N ASP A 30 6.87 -6.73 11.96
CA ASP A 30 7.08 -7.20 13.34
C ASP A 30 7.82 -6.16 14.18
N TYR A 31 8.83 -5.51 13.60
CA TYR A 31 9.57 -4.45 14.26
C TYR A 31 8.65 -3.28 14.65
N LEU A 32 7.86 -2.78 13.72
CA LEU A 32 6.97 -1.64 13.97
C LEU A 32 5.87 -1.99 14.97
N LYS A 33 5.38 -3.23 14.91
CA LYS A 33 4.39 -3.72 15.87
C LYS A 33 4.95 -3.80 17.30
N GLN A 34 6.18 -4.30 17.47
CA GLN A 34 6.85 -4.36 18.76
C GLN A 34 7.20 -2.96 19.29
N PHE A 35 7.56 -2.06 18.41
CA PHE A 35 7.87 -0.67 18.76
C PHE A 35 6.65 0.04 19.38
N GLY A 36 5.45 -0.26 18.91
CA GLY A 36 4.18 0.10 19.55
C GLY A 36 3.79 1.57 19.47
N LYS A 37 4.47 2.39 18.66
CA LYS A 37 4.23 3.84 18.58
C LYS A 37 3.51 4.30 17.33
N TYR A 38 3.41 3.45 16.31
CA TYR A 38 2.84 3.81 15.03
C TYR A 38 1.55 3.02 14.79
N GLU A 39 0.64 3.63 14.05
CA GLU A 39 -0.62 3.00 13.71
C GLU A 39 -0.46 2.12 12.46
N HIS A 40 -0.82 0.83 12.59
CA HIS A 40 -0.91 -0.05 11.45
C HIS A 40 -2.18 0.26 10.66
N MET A 41 -2.03 0.51 9.36
CA MET A 41 -3.15 0.90 8.51
C MET A 41 -3.74 -0.26 7.75
N TRP A 42 -2.91 -1.10 7.13
CA TRP A 42 -3.38 -2.23 6.33
C TRP A 42 -2.21 -3.15 5.98
N GLY A 43 -2.45 -4.44 5.94
CA GLY A 43 -1.47 -5.47 5.58
C GLY A 43 -1.27 -6.50 6.70
N ILE A 44 -0.45 -7.44 6.48
CA ILE A 44 0.29 -7.76 5.26
C ILE A 44 -0.65 -8.47 4.29
N GLY A 45 -0.52 -8.21 3.01
CA GLY A 45 -1.27 -8.85 1.97
C GLY A 45 -0.54 -8.77 0.62
N ARG A 46 -1.16 -9.30 -0.42
CA ARG A 46 -0.68 -9.20 -1.80
C ARG A 46 -1.74 -8.56 -2.67
N HIS A 47 -1.41 -7.46 -3.32
CA HIS A 47 -2.31 -6.80 -4.27
C HIS A 47 -2.63 -7.67 -5.48
N VAL A 48 -3.82 -7.49 -6.06
CA VAL A 48 -4.13 -8.02 -7.39
C VAL A 48 -3.40 -7.19 -8.45
N LEU A 49 -3.53 -5.88 -8.41
CA LEU A 49 -2.81 -4.99 -9.31
C LEU A 49 -1.35 -4.84 -8.87
N GLY A 50 -0.42 -5.18 -9.78
CA GLY A 50 1.00 -5.11 -9.55
C GLY A 50 1.58 -6.26 -8.75
N SER A 51 0.76 -7.09 -8.13
CA SER A 51 1.14 -8.32 -7.40
C SER A 51 2.07 -8.10 -6.20
N GLN A 52 2.32 -6.86 -5.78
CA GLN A 52 3.23 -6.62 -4.66
C GLN A 52 2.65 -7.07 -3.32
N VAL A 53 3.53 -7.62 -2.49
CA VAL A 53 3.27 -7.83 -1.07
C VAL A 53 3.44 -6.51 -0.36
N TYR A 54 2.46 -6.11 0.44
CA TYR A 54 2.37 -4.77 1.01
C TYR A 54 2.16 -4.76 2.51
N ASP A 55 2.56 -3.67 3.12
CA ASP A 55 2.30 -3.33 4.52
C ASP A 55 2.25 -1.82 4.69
N TYR A 56 1.15 -1.29 5.22
CA TYR A 56 0.90 0.14 5.34
C TYR A 56 0.91 0.58 6.80
N TRP A 57 1.66 1.64 7.09
CA TRP A 57 1.78 2.24 8.42
C TRP A 57 1.63 3.75 8.37
N ALA A 58 1.00 4.33 9.38
CA ALA A 58 0.95 5.78 9.54
C ALA A 58 2.13 6.26 10.37
N ASP A 59 2.73 7.38 9.95
CA ASP A 59 3.78 8.05 10.72
C ASP A 59 3.17 8.94 11.83
N PRO A 60 4.00 9.57 12.70
CA PRO A 60 3.48 10.41 13.78
C PRO A 60 2.66 11.63 13.31
N TRP A 61 2.82 12.03 12.06
CA TRP A 61 2.07 13.14 11.46
C TRP A 61 0.84 12.70 10.68
N GLY A 62 0.51 11.39 10.73
CA GLY A 62 -0.65 10.83 10.07
C GLY A 62 -0.48 10.55 8.58
N ARG A 63 0.74 10.61 8.05
CA ARG A 63 1.02 10.21 6.67
C ARG A 63 1.17 8.71 6.59
N VAL A 64 0.63 8.12 5.53
CA VAL A 64 0.69 6.68 5.32
C VAL A 64 1.86 6.31 4.43
N HIS A 65 2.63 5.32 4.85
CA HIS A 65 3.77 4.74 4.13
C HIS A 65 3.49 3.28 3.84
N GLU A 66 3.77 2.87 2.61
CA GLU A 66 3.71 1.46 2.22
C GLU A 66 5.13 0.91 2.08
N HIS A 67 5.40 -0.23 2.71
CA HIS A 67 6.56 -1.05 2.40
C HIS A 67 6.11 -2.20 1.51
N TRP A 68 6.80 -2.41 0.41
CA TRP A 68 6.40 -3.45 -0.53
C TRP A 68 7.59 -4.17 -1.15
N ALA A 69 7.32 -5.39 -1.62
CA ALA A 69 8.30 -6.21 -2.32
C ALA A 69 7.60 -7.15 -3.30
N ASP A 70 8.38 -7.76 -4.18
CA ASP A 70 7.95 -8.84 -5.06
C ASP A 70 6.80 -8.44 -5.98
N SER A 71 6.95 -7.29 -6.65
CA SER A 71 5.95 -6.80 -7.60
C SER A 71 6.22 -7.27 -9.03
N ASP A 72 5.21 -7.11 -9.87
CA ASP A 72 5.35 -7.25 -11.31
C ASP A 72 6.37 -6.23 -11.84
N ARG A 73 7.13 -6.65 -12.85
CA ARG A 73 8.01 -5.76 -13.60
C ARG A 73 7.35 -5.35 -14.90
N LEU A 74 7.25 -4.05 -15.11
CA LEU A 74 6.61 -3.48 -16.28
C LEU A 74 7.61 -2.66 -17.09
N ASN A 75 7.33 -2.53 -18.39
CA ASN A 75 8.07 -1.63 -19.28
C ASN A 75 7.09 -0.76 -20.09
N LEU A 76 7.62 0.10 -20.94
CA LEU A 76 6.78 0.99 -21.74
C LEU A 76 5.80 0.26 -22.66
N ALA A 77 6.10 -0.97 -23.08
CA ALA A 77 5.22 -1.76 -23.92
C ALA A 77 3.93 -2.22 -23.22
N ASN A 78 3.93 -2.24 -21.87
CA ASN A 78 2.74 -2.59 -21.09
C ASN A 78 1.67 -1.49 -21.13
N GLY A 79 2.07 -0.24 -21.40
CA GLY A 79 1.15 0.90 -21.45
C GLY A 79 0.52 1.23 -20.09
N SER A 80 -0.50 2.07 -20.15
CA SER A 80 -1.28 2.46 -18.99
C SER A 80 -2.63 1.76 -18.96
N ASN A 81 -3.12 1.45 -17.77
CA ASN A 81 -4.42 0.83 -17.58
C ASN A 81 -5.32 1.73 -16.76
N LEU A 82 -6.59 1.78 -17.14
CA LEU A 82 -7.64 2.37 -16.34
C LEU A 82 -8.43 1.24 -15.68
N VAL A 83 -8.46 1.23 -14.38
CA VAL A 83 -9.15 0.22 -13.58
C VAL A 83 -10.09 0.89 -12.59
N SER A 84 -11.09 0.15 -12.09
CA SER A 84 -11.96 0.67 -11.03
C SER A 84 -11.20 0.78 -9.71
N ALA A 85 -11.66 1.67 -8.82
CA ALA A 85 -11.10 1.77 -7.47
C ALA A 85 -11.27 0.47 -6.69
N GLU A 86 -12.35 -0.27 -6.94
CA GLU A 86 -12.59 -1.57 -6.32
C GLU A 86 -11.51 -2.58 -6.71
N GLU A 87 -11.18 -2.67 -8.00
CA GLU A 87 -10.10 -3.54 -8.49
C GLU A 87 -8.75 -3.16 -7.88
N ALA A 88 -8.49 -1.87 -7.74
CA ALA A 88 -7.25 -1.37 -7.15
C ALA A 88 -7.09 -1.76 -5.67
N LEU A 89 -8.18 -2.02 -4.98
CA LEU A 89 -8.20 -2.34 -3.55
C LEU A 89 -8.34 -3.84 -3.26
N ILE A 90 -8.53 -4.67 -4.27
CA ILE A 90 -8.64 -6.12 -4.10
C ILE A 90 -7.26 -6.71 -3.84
N SER A 91 -7.20 -7.64 -2.88
CA SER A 91 -6.00 -8.42 -2.58
C SER A 91 -6.17 -9.88 -3.00
N GLN A 92 -5.07 -10.49 -3.45
CA GLN A 92 -5.03 -11.92 -3.73
C GLN A 92 -5.16 -12.71 -2.42
N TRP A 93 -4.53 -12.22 -1.36
CA TRP A 93 -4.66 -12.70 0.01
C TRP A 93 -4.38 -11.54 0.97
N GLY A 94 -4.79 -11.70 2.21
CA GLY A 94 -4.78 -10.66 3.22
C GLY A 94 -6.18 -10.09 3.44
N GLU A 95 -6.32 -9.26 4.45
CA GLU A 95 -7.58 -8.64 4.79
C GLU A 95 -7.96 -7.52 3.81
N ALA A 96 -9.25 -7.25 3.71
CA ALA A 96 -9.72 -6.09 2.96
C ALA A 96 -9.22 -4.80 3.61
N PRO A 97 -9.02 -3.72 2.81
CA PRO A 97 -8.57 -2.45 3.37
C PRO A 97 -9.61 -1.90 4.35
N PRO A 98 -9.16 -1.42 5.53
CA PRO A 98 -10.07 -0.77 6.45
C PRO A 98 -10.54 0.58 5.88
N GLN A 99 -11.72 1.03 6.32
CA GLN A 99 -12.29 2.28 5.83
C GLN A 99 -11.37 3.48 6.08
N LYS A 100 -10.66 3.49 7.20
CA LYS A 100 -9.69 4.55 7.52
C LYS A 100 -8.58 4.68 6.47
N PHE A 101 -8.16 3.58 5.83
CA PHE A 101 -7.18 3.61 4.75
C PHE A 101 -7.80 4.14 3.46
N ILE A 102 -9.01 3.67 3.12
CA ILE A 102 -9.72 4.10 1.91
C ILE A 102 -9.97 5.61 1.93
N ASP A 103 -10.38 6.14 3.07
CA ASP A 103 -10.73 7.57 3.24
C ASP A 103 -9.51 8.47 3.44
N HIS A 104 -8.32 7.89 3.62
CA HIS A 104 -7.13 8.66 3.94
C HIS A 104 -6.73 9.59 2.78
N ALA A 105 -6.56 10.85 3.09
CA ALA A 105 -6.00 11.86 2.19
C ALA A 105 -5.23 12.88 3.03
N SER A 106 -3.91 12.91 2.90
CA SER A 106 -3.06 13.94 3.54
C SER A 106 -3.08 15.21 2.70
N PRO A 107 -3.17 16.37 3.35
CA PRO A 107 -3.05 17.66 2.65
C PRO A 107 -1.67 17.88 2.03
#